data_96ac76d45c51f3374e1b5f57dea2a55a
#
_entry.id   96ac76d45c51f3374e1b5f57dea2a55a
#
_cell.length_a   1.000
_cell.length_b   1.000
_cell.length_c   1.000
_cell.angle_alpha   90.00
_cell.angle_beta   90.00
_cell.angle_gamma   90.00
#
_symmetry.space_group_name_H-M   'P 1'
#
loop_
_entity.id
_entity.type
_entity.pdbx_description
1 polymer ?
#
loop_
_entity_poly.entity_id
_entity_poly.type
_entity_poly.pdbx_seq_one_letter_code
_entity_poly.pdbx_strand_id
1 'polypeptide(L)'
;MNEHTNPLSVLIVSKGHAYDHDAFLAMFDDMPDVRPTLVEHPAAQMVLSPAYQSAWDVVLFYDMSGIPGAGLVHDRADAEGQPHPEYASAIAALLERGTGLVLLNHATVSWPHWALWRRITRSPFMLRDGMLDGTPTPGSGYRGGHGPHPNATFRLVPEGRHPVLEGIESGFEIADELYLKTRRFESSVTPLLRADYEFVESNFSPPPLAPAEEQARWSHPPGSNLLVWANAAGNSPIVVSEVGDGPVAFGNPDYRRLLHNALRWTASSEARAWAAAQRS
;
A
#
# COMPACT_ATOMS: atom_id res chain seq x y z
N MET A 1 12.67 -3.17 -26.24
CA MET A 1 11.56 -3.24 -27.24
C MET A 1 10.29 -2.88 -26.49
N ASN A 2 9.58 -1.84 -26.92
CA ASN A 2 8.35 -1.40 -26.25
C ASN A 2 7.28 -2.48 -26.44
N GLU A 3 6.99 -3.28 -25.44
CA GLU A 3 5.93 -4.29 -25.47
C GLU A 3 4.51 -3.71 -25.41
N HIS A 4 4.35 -2.42 -25.07
CA HIS A 4 3.05 -1.76 -25.04
C HIS A 4 2.97 -0.64 -26.06
N THR A 5 2.28 -0.88 -27.17
CA THR A 5 1.89 0.14 -28.14
C THR A 5 0.70 0.98 -27.65
N ASN A 6 -0.03 0.51 -26.64
CA ASN A 6 -1.15 1.21 -25.99
C ASN A 6 -0.79 1.64 -24.56
N PRO A 7 -1.33 2.76 -24.06
CA PRO A 7 -1.17 3.16 -22.68
C PRO A 7 -1.70 2.08 -21.72
N LEU A 8 -1.02 1.91 -20.56
CA LEU A 8 -1.46 1.01 -19.49
C LEU A 8 -2.81 1.47 -18.92
N SER A 9 -3.78 0.56 -18.89
CA SER A 9 -5.07 0.79 -18.26
C SER A 9 -4.95 0.53 -16.75
N VAL A 10 -4.98 1.60 -15.95
CA VAL A 10 -4.83 1.52 -14.49
C VAL A 10 -6.17 1.84 -13.82
N LEU A 11 -6.73 0.87 -13.09
CA LEU A 11 -7.85 1.12 -12.20
C LEU A 11 -7.31 1.64 -10.86
N ILE A 12 -7.77 2.80 -10.44
CA ILE A 12 -7.49 3.36 -9.12
C ILE A 12 -8.72 3.14 -8.24
N VAL A 13 -8.52 2.43 -7.14
CA VAL A 13 -9.55 2.19 -6.12
C VAL A 13 -9.27 3.10 -4.95
N SER A 14 -10.22 3.96 -4.58
CA SER A 14 -10.07 4.88 -3.45
C SER A 14 -11.33 4.91 -2.58
N LYS A 15 -11.25 5.50 -1.44
CA LYS A 15 -12.25 5.89 -0.43
C LYS A 15 -11.77 5.60 0.99
N GLY A 16 -12.48 6.15 1.95
CA GLY A 16 -12.28 5.86 3.38
C GLY A 16 -11.28 6.78 4.07
N HIS A 17 -10.49 7.52 3.31
CA HIS A 17 -9.60 8.59 3.76
C HIS A 17 -9.82 9.83 2.90
N ALA A 18 -9.83 11.01 3.52
CA ALA A 18 -9.93 12.27 2.79
C ALA A 18 -8.57 12.63 2.18
N TYR A 19 -8.55 13.04 0.92
CA TYR A 19 -7.33 13.45 0.23
C TYR A 19 -7.63 14.52 -0.82
N ASP A 20 -6.60 15.20 -1.29
CA ASP A 20 -6.70 16.17 -2.38
C ASP A 20 -6.76 15.41 -3.72
N HIS A 21 -7.96 15.33 -4.30
CA HIS A 21 -8.23 14.59 -5.53
C HIS A 21 -7.46 15.17 -6.73
N ASP A 22 -7.37 16.51 -6.82
CA ASP A 22 -6.70 17.17 -7.96
C ASP A 22 -5.19 16.93 -7.89
N ALA A 23 -4.60 17.11 -6.71
CA ALA A 23 -3.17 16.85 -6.51
C ALA A 23 -2.82 15.36 -6.72
N PHE A 24 -3.70 14.43 -6.31
CA PHE A 24 -3.52 13.01 -6.54
C PHE A 24 -3.55 12.65 -8.03
N LEU A 25 -4.55 13.15 -8.76
CA LEU A 25 -4.67 12.87 -10.21
C LEU A 25 -3.55 13.53 -11.01
N ALA A 26 -3.07 14.70 -10.58
CA ALA A 26 -1.92 15.38 -11.20
C ALA A 26 -0.61 14.56 -11.15
N MET A 27 -0.52 13.50 -10.32
CA MET A 27 0.61 12.58 -10.38
C MET A 27 0.74 11.86 -11.72
N PHE A 28 -0.38 11.69 -12.44
CA PHE A 28 -0.44 10.95 -13.70
C PHE A 28 -0.24 11.84 -14.94
N ASP A 29 -0.21 13.18 -14.79
CA ASP A 29 -0.06 14.12 -15.91
C ASP A 29 1.28 13.93 -16.65
N ASP A 30 2.33 13.54 -15.93
CA ASP A 30 3.66 13.28 -16.47
C ASP A 30 3.85 11.81 -16.94
N MET A 31 2.77 11.02 -17.00
CA MET A 31 2.79 9.60 -17.37
C MET A 31 1.97 9.35 -18.66
N PRO A 32 2.49 9.75 -19.86
CA PRO A 32 1.71 9.69 -21.10
C PRO A 32 1.37 8.26 -21.56
N ASP A 33 2.05 7.26 -21.03
CA ASP A 33 1.83 5.84 -21.26
C ASP A 33 0.93 5.17 -20.19
N VAL A 34 0.29 5.97 -19.31
CA VAL A 34 -0.65 5.50 -18.30
C VAL A 34 -2.02 6.14 -18.52
N ARG A 35 -3.08 5.33 -18.47
CA ARG A 35 -4.47 5.78 -18.51
C ARG A 35 -5.14 5.45 -17.17
N PRO A 36 -5.18 6.40 -16.23
CA PRO A 36 -5.82 6.19 -14.93
C PRO A 36 -7.34 6.27 -15.03
N THR A 37 -8.03 5.42 -14.29
CA THR A 37 -9.48 5.47 -14.09
C THR A 37 -9.76 5.34 -12.59
N LEU A 38 -10.17 6.43 -11.97
CA LEU A 38 -10.50 6.47 -10.55
C LEU A 38 -11.92 6.00 -10.32
N VAL A 39 -12.10 5.00 -9.45
CA VAL A 39 -13.42 4.51 -9.02
C VAL A 39 -13.41 4.34 -7.51
N GLU A 40 -14.34 5.00 -6.84
CA GLU A 40 -14.49 4.88 -5.38
C GLU A 40 -15.34 3.65 -4.98
N HIS A 41 -15.12 3.14 -3.76
CA HIS A 41 -16.06 2.21 -3.14
C HIS A 41 -17.44 2.86 -2.94
N PRO A 42 -18.56 2.12 -3.06
CA PRO A 42 -18.64 0.67 -3.34
C PRO A 42 -18.59 0.31 -4.84
N ALA A 43 -18.62 1.29 -5.75
CA ALA A 43 -18.63 1.04 -7.19
C ALA A 43 -17.39 0.26 -7.66
N ALA A 44 -16.23 0.50 -7.04
CA ALA A 44 -14.98 -0.22 -7.33
C ALA A 44 -15.13 -1.74 -7.16
N GLN A 45 -15.94 -2.20 -6.21
CA GLN A 45 -16.18 -3.64 -6.01
C GLN A 45 -16.88 -4.29 -7.21
N MET A 46 -17.76 -3.54 -7.91
CA MET A 46 -18.41 -4.01 -9.12
C MET A 46 -17.46 -4.05 -10.32
N VAL A 47 -16.64 -3.00 -10.46
CA VAL A 47 -15.65 -2.88 -11.55
C VAL A 47 -14.53 -3.91 -11.41
N LEU A 48 -14.21 -4.35 -10.19
CA LEU A 48 -13.26 -5.42 -9.89
C LEU A 48 -13.84 -6.83 -10.09
N SER A 49 -15.13 -6.98 -10.44
CA SER A 49 -15.70 -8.30 -10.69
C SER A 49 -15.00 -8.99 -11.87
N PRO A 50 -14.94 -10.33 -11.91
CA PRO A 50 -14.24 -11.08 -12.96
C PRO A 50 -14.64 -10.71 -14.38
N ALA A 51 -15.89 -10.23 -14.58
CA ALA A 51 -16.40 -9.81 -15.87
C ALA A 51 -15.66 -8.60 -16.47
N TYR A 52 -15.07 -7.74 -15.62
CA TYR A 52 -14.43 -6.49 -16.04
C TYR A 52 -12.91 -6.45 -15.79
N GLN A 53 -12.36 -7.44 -15.09
CA GLN A 53 -10.92 -7.46 -14.74
C GLN A 53 -9.98 -7.41 -15.94
N SER A 54 -10.43 -7.92 -17.11
CA SER A 54 -9.62 -7.92 -18.33
C SER A 54 -9.39 -6.52 -18.92
N ALA A 55 -10.13 -5.52 -18.46
CA ALA A 55 -9.95 -4.13 -18.88
C ALA A 55 -8.73 -3.45 -18.24
N TRP A 56 -8.16 -4.05 -17.19
CA TRP A 56 -7.13 -3.44 -16.38
C TRP A 56 -5.81 -4.19 -16.46
N ASP A 57 -4.73 -3.48 -16.76
CA ASP A 57 -3.36 -4.00 -16.70
C ASP A 57 -2.84 -3.99 -15.26
N VAL A 58 -3.20 -2.95 -14.49
CA VAL A 58 -2.82 -2.76 -13.08
C VAL A 58 -4.02 -2.27 -12.27
N VAL A 59 -4.12 -2.70 -11.03
CA VAL A 59 -5.01 -2.09 -10.02
C VAL A 59 -4.16 -1.40 -8.97
N LEU A 60 -4.39 -0.10 -8.79
CA LEU A 60 -3.79 0.72 -7.75
C LEU A 60 -4.81 0.92 -6.64
N PHE A 61 -4.45 0.52 -5.42
CA PHE A 61 -5.26 0.72 -4.23
C PHE A 61 -4.76 1.93 -3.44
N TYR A 62 -5.65 2.86 -3.22
CA TYR A 62 -5.49 4.05 -2.39
C TYR A 62 -6.76 4.23 -1.53
N ASP A 63 -7.24 3.15 -0.94
CA ASP A 63 -8.43 3.11 -0.11
C ASP A 63 -8.08 2.78 1.34
N MET A 64 -8.96 3.18 2.25
CA MET A 64 -8.93 2.78 3.65
C MET A 64 -10.26 2.09 3.97
N SER A 65 -10.25 0.76 4.00
CA SER A 65 -11.45 -0.08 4.04
C SER A 65 -11.35 -1.17 5.11
N GLY A 66 -12.50 -1.76 5.48
CA GLY A 66 -12.56 -2.92 6.39
C GLY A 66 -12.10 -2.66 7.81
N ILE A 67 -12.16 -1.40 8.30
CA ILE A 67 -11.71 -1.03 9.64
C ILE A 67 -12.90 -1.06 10.62
N PRO A 68 -12.97 -2.06 11.52
CA PRO A 68 -14.07 -2.15 12.46
C PRO A 68 -14.18 -0.91 13.36
N GLY A 69 -15.40 -0.43 13.54
CA GLY A 69 -15.67 0.71 14.42
C GLY A 69 -15.31 2.08 13.86
N ALA A 70 -14.70 2.17 12.68
CA ALA A 70 -14.39 3.45 12.04
C ALA A 70 -15.61 4.13 11.39
N GLY A 71 -16.79 3.50 11.41
CA GLY A 71 -18.01 4.05 10.82
C GLY A 71 -18.00 4.08 9.28
N LEU A 72 -17.08 3.38 8.65
CA LEU A 72 -16.95 3.29 7.20
C LEU A 72 -18.02 2.33 6.68
N VAL A 73 -18.95 2.84 5.89
CA VAL A 73 -20.07 2.05 5.31
C VAL A 73 -19.92 1.83 3.80
N HIS A 74 -18.97 2.51 3.20
CA HIS A 74 -18.77 2.49 1.75
C HIS A 74 -18.14 1.19 1.25
N ASP A 75 -17.41 0.47 2.10
CA ASP A 75 -16.63 -0.71 1.75
C ASP A 75 -17.43 -2.02 1.83
N ARG A 76 -18.67 -1.96 2.37
CA ARG A 76 -19.56 -3.13 2.55
C ARG A 76 -18.92 -4.23 3.43
N ALA A 77 -17.99 -3.84 4.34
CA ALA A 77 -17.42 -4.76 5.31
C ALA A 77 -18.50 -5.21 6.32
N ASP A 78 -18.34 -6.40 6.84
CA ASP A 78 -19.13 -6.86 7.99
C ASP A 78 -18.64 -6.22 9.32
N ALA A 79 -19.28 -6.58 10.44
CA ALA A 79 -18.93 -6.03 11.74
C ALA A 79 -17.51 -6.37 12.20
N GLU A 80 -16.95 -7.45 11.71
CA GLU A 80 -15.59 -7.93 11.97
C GLU A 80 -14.56 -7.36 10.99
N GLY A 81 -14.98 -6.52 10.03
CA GLY A 81 -14.12 -5.94 9.01
C GLY A 81 -13.74 -6.91 7.90
N GLN A 82 -14.54 -7.97 7.68
CA GLN A 82 -14.34 -8.86 6.53
C GLN A 82 -15.01 -8.29 5.29
N PRO A 83 -14.44 -8.48 4.10
CA PRO A 83 -15.02 -8.00 2.86
C PRO A 83 -16.28 -8.80 2.49
N HIS A 84 -17.19 -8.16 1.74
CA HIS A 84 -18.31 -8.87 1.13
C HIS A 84 -17.80 -10.07 0.29
N PRO A 85 -18.45 -11.25 0.33
CA PRO A 85 -17.95 -12.46 -0.33
C PRO A 85 -17.69 -12.31 -1.84
N GLU A 86 -18.50 -11.53 -2.54
CA GLU A 86 -18.28 -11.23 -3.97
C GLU A 86 -16.98 -10.46 -4.21
N TYR A 87 -16.68 -9.47 -3.36
CA TYR A 87 -15.43 -8.72 -3.44
C TYR A 87 -14.23 -9.59 -3.09
N ALA A 88 -14.35 -10.41 -2.05
CA ALA A 88 -13.30 -11.37 -1.69
C ALA A 88 -12.99 -12.33 -2.86
N SER A 89 -14.02 -12.85 -3.52
CA SER A 89 -13.87 -13.71 -4.69
C SER A 89 -13.27 -12.97 -5.89
N ALA A 90 -13.66 -11.70 -6.09
CA ALA A 90 -13.12 -10.87 -7.16
C ALA A 90 -11.62 -10.62 -6.97
N ILE A 91 -11.18 -10.30 -5.75
CA ILE A 91 -9.75 -10.11 -5.45
C ILE A 91 -8.97 -11.43 -5.63
N ALA A 92 -9.52 -12.56 -5.20
CA ALA A 92 -8.90 -13.86 -5.43
C ALA A 92 -8.71 -14.17 -6.93
N ALA A 93 -9.73 -13.92 -7.75
CA ALA A 93 -9.66 -14.09 -9.20
C ALA A 93 -8.63 -13.14 -9.86
N LEU A 94 -8.52 -11.91 -9.36
CA LEU A 94 -7.51 -10.94 -9.81
C LEU A 94 -6.09 -11.46 -9.58
N LEU A 95 -5.83 -12.04 -8.41
CA LEU A 95 -4.55 -12.64 -8.06
C LEU A 95 -4.24 -13.90 -8.89
N GLU A 96 -5.25 -14.72 -9.17
CA GLU A 96 -5.11 -15.90 -10.03
C GLU A 96 -4.77 -15.51 -11.47
N ARG A 97 -5.41 -14.45 -11.97
CA ARG A 97 -5.14 -13.88 -13.29
C ARG A 97 -3.72 -13.33 -13.43
N GLY A 98 -3.09 -12.87 -12.34
CA GLY A 98 -1.76 -12.25 -12.34
C GLY A 98 -1.78 -10.77 -12.74
N THR A 99 -2.88 -10.07 -12.49
CA THR A 99 -2.95 -8.61 -12.67
C THR A 99 -1.98 -7.92 -11.72
N GLY A 100 -1.20 -6.94 -12.20
CA GLY A 100 -0.30 -6.17 -11.37
C GLY A 100 -1.03 -5.36 -10.30
N LEU A 101 -0.48 -5.29 -9.10
CA LEU A 101 -1.04 -4.49 -8.01
C LEU A 101 -0.04 -3.44 -7.51
N VAL A 102 -0.53 -2.24 -7.25
CA VAL A 102 0.21 -1.19 -6.53
C VAL A 102 -0.64 -0.74 -5.36
N LEU A 103 -0.05 -0.71 -4.17
CA LEU A 103 -0.74 -0.26 -2.96
C LEU A 103 0.00 0.96 -2.41
N LEU A 104 -0.76 2.03 -2.15
CA LEU A 104 -0.20 3.29 -1.66
C LEU A 104 -0.72 3.60 -0.26
N ASN A 105 0.18 4.05 0.59
CA ASN A 105 -0.04 4.60 1.91
C ASN A 105 -1.03 3.76 2.75
N HIS A 106 -2.16 4.34 3.14
CA HIS A 106 -3.17 3.73 4.01
C HIS A 106 -3.88 2.50 3.41
N ALA A 107 -3.70 2.18 2.12
CA ALA A 107 -4.11 0.88 1.60
C ALA A 107 -3.42 -0.29 2.31
N THR A 108 -2.26 -0.06 2.94
CA THR A 108 -1.57 -1.04 3.79
C THR A 108 -2.26 -1.28 5.14
N VAL A 109 -3.10 -0.33 5.56
CA VAL A 109 -3.90 -0.39 6.80
C VAL A 109 -5.29 -0.99 6.53
N SER A 110 -5.74 -1.01 5.27
CA SER A 110 -7.04 -1.57 4.87
C SER A 110 -7.18 -3.04 5.21
N TRP A 111 -8.41 -3.46 5.47
CA TRP A 111 -8.80 -4.86 5.70
C TRP A 111 -7.93 -5.59 6.73
N PRO A 112 -7.70 -5.02 7.93
CA PRO A 112 -6.70 -5.51 8.90
C PRO A 112 -7.00 -6.93 9.40
N HIS A 113 -8.24 -7.36 9.32
CA HIS A 113 -8.68 -8.71 9.74
C HIS A 113 -8.82 -9.69 8.58
N TRP A 114 -8.61 -9.26 7.34
CA TRP A 114 -8.70 -10.14 6.18
C TRP A 114 -7.34 -10.77 5.84
N ALA A 115 -7.22 -12.08 6.06
CA ALA A 115 -5.95 -12.79 5.87
C ALA A 115 -5.39 -12.70 4.44
N LEU A 116 -6.26 -12.63 3.40
CA LEU A 116 -5.81 -12.47 2.02
C LEU A 116 -5.17 -11.09 1.80
N TRP A 117 -5.75 -10.02 2.38
CA TRP A 117 -5.19 -8.68 2.26
C TRP A 117 -3.82 -8.56 2.91
N ARG A 118 -3.63 -9.18 4.08
CA ARG A 118 -2.30 -9.27 4.72
C ARG A 118 -1.28 -10.01 3.85
N ARG A 119 -1.68 -11.03 3.09
CA ARG A 119 -0.78 -11.67 2.12
C ARG A 119 -0.46 -10.77 0.93
N ILE A 120 -1.40 -9.92 0.51
CA ILE A 120 -1.22 -8.94 -0.57
C ILE A 120 -0.26 -7.84 -0.12
N THR A 121 -0.53 -7.20 1.02
CA THR A 121 0.27 -6.06 1.50
C THR A 121 1.61 -6.47 2.09
N ARG A 122 1.68 -7.63 2.72
CA ARG A 122 2.75 -8.02 3.65
C ARG A 122 2.96 -7.02 4.80
N SER A 123 2.15 -5.96 4.87
CA SER A 123 2.23 -5.00 5.97
C SER A 123 1.71 -5.61 7.26
N PRO A 124 2.49 -5.56 8.34
CA PRO A 124 2.07 -6.03 9.66
C PRO A 124 1.42 -4.91 10.48
N PHE A 125 0.68 -3.99 9.85
CA PHE A 125 0.03 -2.90 10.58
C PHE A 125 -1.04 -3.45 11.52
N MET A 126 -0.92 -3.09 12.80
CA MET A 126 -1.81 -3.52 13.87
C MET A 126 -2.57 -2.31 14.41
N LEU A 127 -3.91 -2.31 14.30
CA LEU A 127 -4.75 -1.23 14.84
C LEU A 127 -4.70 -1.12 16.37
N ARG A 128 -4.33 -2.20 17.04
CA ARG A 128 -4.16 -2.34 18.49
C ARG A 128 -3.32 -3.57 18.82
N ASP A 129 -2.99 -3.76 20.09
CA ASP A 129 -2.31 -4.96 20.56
C ASP A 129 -3.08 -6.23 20.13
N GLY A 130 -2.35 -7.24 19.66
CA GLY A 130 -2.96 -8.46 19.18
C GLY A 130 -1.97 -9.56 18.84
N MET A 131 -2.45 -10.55 18.11
CA MET A 131 -1.64 -11.67 17.62
C MET A 131 -1.36 -11.50 16.13
N LEU A 132 -0.11 -11.48 15.76
CA LEU A 132 0.33 -11.54 14.35
C LEU A 132 1.09 -12.83 14.13
N ASP A 133 0.53 -13.73 13.31
CA ASP A 133 1.10 -15.04 12.98
C ASP A 133 1.52 -15.84 14.23
N GLY A 134 0.61 -15.90 15.21
CA GLY A 134 0.82 -16.62 16.47
C GLY A 134 1.74 -15.94 17.48
N THR A 135 2.18 -14.70 17.22
CA THR A 135 3.07 -13.95 18.12
C THR A 135 2.38 -12.69 18.66
N PRO A 136 2.42 -12.42 19.98
CA PRO A 136 1.97 -11.16 20.54
C PRO A 136 2.71 -10.00 19.86
N THR A 137 1.97 -9.03 19.36
CA THR A 137 2.49 -7.89 18.61
C THR A 137 1.77 -6.63 19.09
N PRO A 138 2.50 -5.57 19.47
CA PRO A 138 1.88 -4.33 19.89
C PRO A 138 1.17 -3.64 18.72
N GLY A 139 0.24 -2.75 19.06
CA GLY A 139 -0.37 -1.85 18.10
C GLY A 139 0.69 -1.00 17.40
N SER A 140 0.57 -0.80 16.10
CA SER A 140 1.51 -0.04 15.29
C SER A 140 1.50 1.43 15.66
N GLY A 141 2.69 2.03 15.75
CA GLY A 141 2.77 3.46 16.00
C GLY A 141 2.44 4.27 14.76
N TYR A 142 2.00 5.50 14.97
CA TYR A 142 1.64 6.45 13.94
C TYR A 142 2.38 7.78 14.13
N ARG A 143 2.87 8.34 13.05
CA ARG A 143 3.38 9.71 12.96
C ARG A 143 2.80 10.40 11.75
N GLY A 144 2.08 11.50 11.93
CA GLY A 144 1.45 12.21 10.82
C GLY A 144 0.40 13.21 11.29
N GLY A 145 -0.33 13.81 10.35
CA GLY A 145 -1.26 14.90 10.57
C GLY A 145 -2.43 14.62 11.51
N HIS A 146 -2.70 13.36 11.83
CA HIS A 146 -3.78 12.95 12.74
C HIS A 146 -3.30 12.68 14.19
N GLY A 147 -2.06 12.97 14.50
CA GLY A 147 -1.45 12.74 15.81
C GLY A 147 -0.69 13.95 16.35
N PRO A 148 -0.10 13.86 17.55
CA PRO A 148 0.70 14.94 18.14
C PRO A 148 2.05 15.15 17.45
N HIS A 149 2.50 14.18 16.65
CA HIS A 149 3.73 14.27 15.86
C HIS A 149 3.37 14.66 14.43
N PRO A 150 3.92 15.75 13.87
CA PRO A 150 3.70 16.13 12.46
C PRO A 150 4.37 15.13 11.52
N ASN A 151 4.05 15.21 10.22
CA ASN A 151 4.77 14.50 9.17
C ASN A 151 6.28 14.68 9.33
N ALA A 152 7.04 13.63 9.07
CA ALA A 152 8.50 13.67 9.12
C ALA A 152 9.06 14.02 7.74
N THR A 153 10.16 14.76 7.71
CA THR A 153 11.02 14.86 6.52
C THR A 153 12.15 13.85 6.67
N PHE A 154 12.34 13.03 5.66
CA PHE A 154 13.35 11.97 5.65
C PHE A 154 13.80 11.67 4.23
N ARG A 155 14.94 11.00 4.12
CA ARG A 155 15.43 10.51 2.83
C ARG A 155 15.01 9.05 2.64
N LEU A 156 14.49 8.73 1.46
CA LEU A 156 14.32 7.35 1.01
C LEU A 156 15.59 6.88 0.35
N VAL A 157 16.15 5.79 0.88
CA VAL A 157 17.43 5.20 0.46
C VAL A 157 17.15 3.86 -0.23
N PRO A 158 17.59 3.69 -1.50
CA PRO A 158 17.42 2.44 -2.23
C PRO A 158 18.16 1.27 -1.61
N GLU A 159 17.55 0.07 -1.62
CA GLU A 159 18.15 -1.19 -1.22
C GLU A 159 18.26 -2.12 -2.43
N GLY A 160 19.49 -2.26 -2.93
CA GLY A 160 19.76 -3.08 -4.11
C GLY A 160 19.40 -2.42 -5.45
N ARG A 161 19.14 -3.27 -6.45
CA ARG A 161 18.76 -2.86 -7.81
C ARG A 161 17.44 -3.51 -8.18
N HIS A 162 16.51 -2.71 -8.67
CA HIS A 162 15.20 -3.19 -9.12
C HIS A 162 14.64 -2.24 -10.19
N PRO A 163 13.88 -2.69 -11.20
CA PRO A 163 13.29 -1.80 -12.21
C PRO A 163 12.45 -0.66 -11.63
N VAL A 164 11.80 -0.89 -10.50
CA VAL A 164 11.02 0.14 -9.77
C VAL A 164 11.88 1.31 -9.29
N LEU A 165 13.20 1.11 -9.15
CA LEU A 165 14.15 2.13 -8.67
C LEU A 165 14.86 2.89 -9.80
N GLU A 166 14.51 2.62 -11.06
CA GLU A 166 15.15 3.26 -12.20
C GLU A 166 14.99 4.79 -12.18
N GLY A 167 16.12 5.51 -12.25
CA GLY A 167 16.18 6.97 -12.21
C GLY A 167 16.04 7.59 -10.82
N ILE A 168 15.96 6.76 -9.76
CA ILE A 168 15.97 7.18 -8.34
C ILE A 168 17.00 6.40 -7.51
N GLU A 169 18.05 5.88 -8.15
CA GLU A 169 19.08 5.05 -7.53
C GLU A 169 19.87 5.79 -6.45
N SER A 170 19.89 7.12 -6.48
CA SER A 170 20.50 7.95 -5.43
C SER A 170 19.61 8.14 -4.20
N GLY A 171 18.33 7.71 -4.26
CA GLY A 171 17.33 8.04 -3.26
C GLY A 171 16.89 9.51 -3.33
N PHE A 172 15.87 9.88 -2.58
CA PHE A 172 15.30 11.22 -2.58
C PHE A 172 14.70 11.59 -1.20
N GLU A 173 14.54 12.89 -0.97
CA GLU A 173 13.91 13.42 0.23
C GLU A 173 12.39 13.54 0.02
N ILE A 174 11.63 13.24 1.06
CA ILE A 174 10.17 13.37 1.09
C ILE A 174 9.72 13.77 2.50
N ALA A 175 8.59 14.49 2.57
CA ALA A 175 7.89 14.75 3.83
C ALA A 175 6.56 14.02 3.82
N ASP A 176 6.37 13.09 4.76
CA ASP A 176 5.19 12.22 4.79
C ASP A 176 4.90 11.68 6.19
N GLU A 177 3.80 10.97 6.33
CA GLU A 177 3.49 10.20 7.53
C GLU A 177 4.28 8.89 7.57
N LEU A 178 4.40 8.31 8.78
CA LEU A 178 5.16 7.08 9.02
C LEU A 178 4.40 6.14 9.96
N TYR A 179 4.58 4.82 9.73
CA TYR A 179 4.01 3.75 10.54
C TYR A 179 5.09 2.93 11.24
N LEU A 180 5.10 2.94 12.57
CA LEU A 180 6.02 2.09 13.36
C LEU A 180 5.44 0.68 13.48
N LYS A 181 6.10 -0.30 12.90
CA LYS A 181 5.67 -1.70 12.84
C LYS A 181 6.84 -2.67 13.00
N THR A 182 6.51 -3.92 13.33
CA THR A 182 7.51 -4.99 13.48
C THR A 182 8.32 -5.22 12.20
N ARG A 183 9.60 -5.64 12.37
CA ARG A 183 10.50 -5.99 11.25
C ARG A 183 10.27 -7.38 10.66
N ARG A 184 9.40 -8.21 11.24
CA ARG A 184 9.27 -9.63 10.88
C ARG A 184 8.90 -9.87 9.42
N PHE A 185 8.15 -8.96 8.80
CA PHE A 185 7.72 -9.09 7.40
C PHE A 185 8.86 -8.93 6.39
N GLU A 186 9.97 -8.28 6.77
CA GLU A 186 11.06 -7.96 5.85
C GLU A 186 11.65 -9.21 5.16
N SER A 187 11.67 -10.36 5.85
CA SER A 187 12.15 -11.62 5.27
C SER A 187 11.20 -12.22 4.21
N SER A 188 9.98 -11.69 4.08
CA SER A 188 8.95 -12.19 3.15
C SER A 188 8.73 -11.28 1.94
N VAL A 189 9.55 -10.24 1.78
CA VAL A 189 9.44 -9.24 0.72
C VAL A 189 10.80 -8.95 0.07
N THR A 190 10.78 -8.34 -1.10
CA THR A 190 11.97 -7.75 -1.72
C THR A 190 12.01 -6.27 -1.33
N PRO A 191 12.97 -5.85 -0.49
CA PRO A 191 13.07 -4.45 -0.06
C PRO A 191 13.47 -3.55 -1.23
N LEU A 192 12.88 -2.34 -1.30
CA LEU A 192 13.18 -1.37 -2.34
C LEU A 192 13.70 -0.05 -1.77
N LEU A 193 12.95 0.57 -0.82
CA LEU A 193 13.35 1.84 -0.23
C LEU A 193 13.17 1.83 1.29
N ARG A 194 14.22 2.27 2.00
CA ARG A 194 14.18 2.51 3.46
C ARG A 194 14.26 3.99 3.77
N ALA A 195 13.61 4.41 4.86
CA ALA A 195 13.82 5.74 5.41
C ALA A 195 15.12 5.81 6.21
N ASP A 196 15.85 6.92 6.09
CA ASP A 196 16.94 7.31 7.00
C ASP A 196 16.37 7.99 8.26
N TYR A 197 15.39 7.36 8.87
CA TYR A 197 14.67 7.84 10.04
C TYR A 197 14.68 6.79 11.15
N GLU A 198 14.65 7.22 12.41
CA GLU A 198 14.65 6.32 13.56
C GLU A 198 13.23 5.85 13.89
N PHE A 199 12.95 4.59 13.66
CA PHE A 199 11.69 3.93 13.98
C PHE A 199 11.71 3.40 15.40
N VAL A 200 11.67 4.34 16.37
CA VAL A 200 11.64 4.08 17.82
C VAL A 200 10.39 4.72 18.43
N GLU A 201 9.89 4.15 19.51
CA GLU A 201 8.65 4.55 20.19
C GLU A 201 8.53 6.07 20.40
N SER A 202 9.61 6.73 20.86
CA SER A 202 9.62 8.17 21.14
C SER A 202 9.32 9.07 19.95
N ASN A 203 9.42 8.56 18.74
CA ASN A 203 9.18 9.30 17.50
C ASN A 203 7.76 9.10 16.95
N PHE A 204 6.94 8.28 17.61
CA PHE A 204 5.60 7.91 17.17
C PHE A 204 4.57 8.07 18.29
N SER A 205 3.32 8.10 17.92
CA SER A 205 2.17 8.02 18.82
C SER A 205 1.57 6.63 18.77
N PRO A 206 0.80 6.22 19.79
CA PRO A 206 -0.03 5.00 19.71
C PRO A 206 -0.93 5.00 18.47
N PRO A 207 -1.43 3.82 18.05
CA PRO A 207 -2.35 3.75 16.93
C PRO A 207 -3.61 4.57 17.22
N PRO A 208 -4.01 5.51 16.33
CA PRO A 208 -5.09 6.47 16.62
C PRO A 208 -6.46 5.83 16.89
N LEU A 209 -6.69 4.63 16.35
CA LEU A 209 -7.94 3.88 16.50
C LEU A 209 -7.94 2.89 17.69
N ALA A 210 -6.84 2.78 18.43
CA ALA A 210 -6.79 1.95 19.61
C ALA A 210 -7.62 2.56 20.77
N PRO A 211 -8.20 1.75 21.67
CA PRO A 211 -8.85 2.23 22.86
C PRO A 211 -7.92 3.11 23.72
N ALA A 212 -8.48 4.12 24.39
CA ALA A 212 -7.70 5.08 25.19
C ALA A 212 -6.81 4.40 26.25
N GLU A 213 -7.28 3.31 26.86
CA GLU A 213 -6.51 2.53 27.83
C GLU A 213 -5.28 1.85 27.20
N GLU A 214 -5.40 1.39 25.95
CA GLU A 214 -4.29 0.81 25.19
C GLU A 214 -3.31 1.91 24.77
N GLN A 215 -3.80 3.05 24.30
CA GLN A 215 -2.96 4.20 23.98
C GLN A 215 -2.13 4.67 25.16
N ALA A 216 -2.73 4.73 26.37
CA ALA A 216 -2.06 5.19 27.58
C ALA A 216 -0.91 4.27 28.06
N ARG A 217 -0.94 2.99 27.72
CA ARG A 217 0.10 2.00 28.07
C ARG A 217 0.90 1.51 26.88
N TRP A 218 0.68 2.13 25.73
CA TRP A 218 1.32 1.70 24.49
C TRP A 218 2.85 1.71 24.60
N SER A 219 3.46 0.66 24.13
CA SER A 219 4.90 0.53 24.01
C SER A 219 5.23 -0.30 22.79
N HIS A 220 6.24 0.10 22.03
CA HIS A 220 6.63 -0.57 20.80
C HIS A 220 8.16 -0.69 20.70
N PRO A 221 8.70 -1.88 20.47
CA PRO A 221 10.13 -2.04 20.22
C PRO A 221 10.55 -1.29 18.94
N PRO A 222 11.85 -1.01 18.73
CA PRO A 222 12.33 -0.45 17.47
C PRO A 222 11.83 -1.24 16.27
N GLY A 223 11.21 -0.55 15.30
CA GLY A 223 10.50 -1.13 14.18
C GLY A 223 11.26 -1.11 12.86
N SER A 224 10.55 -1.48 11.80
CA SER A 224 11.04 -1.44 10.43
C SER A 224 11.02 -0.02 9.88
N ASN A 225 12.10 0.37 9.22
CA ASN A 225 12.18 1.57 8.39
C ASN A 225 12.02 1.27 6.89
N LEU A 226 11.63 0.05 6.53
CA LEU A 226 11.32 -0.33 5.16
C LEU A 226 9.94 0.23 4.79
N LEU A 227 9.90 1.15 3.82
CA LEU A 227 8.69 1.85 3.41
C LEU A 227 8.19 1.47 2.01
N VAL A 228 9.07 0.97 1.14
CA VAL A 228 8.68 0.49 -0.19
C VAL A 228 9.26 -0.89 -0.42
N TRP A 229 8.43 -1.80 -0.88
CA TRP A 229 8.85 -3.18 -1.18
C TRP A 229 8.06 -3.80 -2.33
N ALA A 230 8.62 -4.86 -2.92
CA ALA A 230 7.91 -5.73 -3.84
C ALA A 230 7.64 -7.09 -3.19
N ASN A 231 6.50 -7.67 -3.51
CA ASN A 231 6.13 -9.03 -3.13
C ASN A 231 5.17 -9.65 -4.17
N ALA A 232 4.77 -10.88 -3.94
CA ALA A 232 3.80 -11.58 -4.77
C ALA A 232 2.67 -12.20 -3.94
N ALA A 233 1.47 -12.23 -4.51
CA ALA A 233 0.36 -13.00 -4.01
C ALA A 233 -0.38 -13.68 -5.19
N GLY A 234 -0.55 -14.99 -5.12
CA GLY A 234 -1.02 -15.73 -6.29
C GLY A 234 -0.05 -15.57 -7.48
N ASN A 235 -0.55 -15.14 -8.63
CA ASN A 235 0.24 -14.82 -9.83
C ASN A 235 0.58 -13.34 -9.95
N SER A 236 0.06 -12.51 -9.05
CA SER A 236 0.18 -11.05 -9.14
C SER A 236 1.50 -10.57 -8.58
N PRO A 237 2.31 -9.83 -9.36
CA PRO A 237 3.37 -9.00 -8.84
C PRO A 237 2.78 -7.77 -8.14
N ILE A 238 3.36 -7.38 -7.03
CA ILE A 238 2.84 -6.33 -6.15
C ILE A 238 3.96 -5.39 -5.76
N VAL A 239 3.70 -4.08 -5.84
CA VAL A 239 4.53 -3.05 -5.20
C VAL A 239 3.70 -2.35 -4.14
N VAL A 240 4.29 -2.22 -2.97
CA VAL A 240 3.69 -1.53 -1.82
C VAL A 240 4.55 -0.32 -1.47
N SER A 241 3.92 0.84 -1.34
CA SER A 241 4.53 2.08 -0.84
C SER A 241 3.73 2.59 0.36
N GLU A 242 4.36 2.71 1.51
CA GLU A 242 3.74 3.33 2.69
C GLU A 242 3.88 4.85 2.72
N VAL A 243 4.56 5.44 1.74
CA VAL A 243 4.58 6.88 1.48
C VAL A 243 3.55 7.23 0.41
N GLY A 244 3.06 8.48 0.45
CA GLY A 244 2.09 8.98 -0.52
C GLY A 244 0.75 9.39 0.11
N ASP A 245 0.78 10.08 1.29
CA ASP A 245 -0.44 10.48 1.98
C ASP A 245 -1.05 11.79 1.43
N GLY A 246 -0.27 12.70 0.90
CA GLY A 246 -0.84 14.01 0.58
C GLY A 246 -0.10 14.81 -0.50
N PRO A 247 -0.55 16.06 -0.74
CA PRO A 247 -0.08 16.88 -1.86
C PRO A 247 1.43 17.09 -1.91
N VAL A 248 2.12 17.08 -0.76
CA VAL A 248 3.59 17.21 -0.71
C VAL A 248 4.26 16.00 -1.34
N ALA A 249 3.81 14.81 -1.01
CA ALA A 249 4.28 13.57 -1.63
C ALA A 249 3.86 13.51 -3.12
N PHE A 250 2.60 13.81 -3.43
CA PHE A 250 2.09 13.80 -4.80
C PHE A 250 2.81 14.77 -5.74
N GLY A 251 3.30 15.90 -5.21
CA GLY A 251 4.09 16.90 -5.94
C GLY A 251 5.57 16.55 -6.11
N ASN A 252 6.07 15.52 -5.41
CA ASN A 252 7.48 15.14 -5.47
C ASN A 252 7.80 14.39 -6.78
N PRO A 253 8.72 14.89 -7.64
CA PRO A 253 8.97 14.27 -8.94
C PRO A 253 9.59 12.88 -8.84
N ASP A 254 10.40 12.61 -7.83
CA ASP A 254 11.01 11.29 -7.62
C ASP A 254 9.98 10.28 -7.11
N TYR A 255 9.01 10.72 -6.28
CA TYR A 255 7.88 9.89 -5.89
C TYR A 255 6.98 9.56 -7.09
N ARG A 256 6.69 10.53 -7.97
CA ARG A 256 5.96 10.28 -9.23
C ARG A 256 6.71 9.27 -10.12
N ARG A 257 8.02 9.37 -10.21
CA ARG A 257 8.87 8.40 -10.93
C ARG A 257 8.79 7.01 -10.30
N LEU A 258 8.87 6.91 -8.99
CA LEU A 258 8.68 5.65 -8.25
C LEU A 258 7.33 5.01 -8.59
N LEU A 259 6.25 5.80 -8.54
CA LEU A 259 4.91 5.32 -8.88
C LEU A 259 4.82 4.85 -10.33
N HIS A 260 5.32 5.64 -11.28
CA HIS A 260 5.34 5.28 -12.70
C HIS A 260 6.08 3.97 -12.94
N ASN A 261 7.27 3.82 -12.36
CA ASN A 261 8.05 2.59 -12.47
C ASN A 261 7.32 1.39 -11.85
N ALA A 262 6.65 1.59 -10.70
CA ALA A 262 5.86 0.53 -10.05
C ALA A 262 4.70 0.04 -10.94
N LEU A 263 3.96 0.96 -11.57
CA LEU A 263 2.88 0.64 -12.50
C LEU A 263 3.40 -0.14 -13.72
N ARG A 264 4.49 0.34 -14.32
CA ARG A 264 5.10 -0.31 -15.49
C ARG A 264 5.64 -1.71 -15.16
N TRP A 265 6.38 -1.81 -14.05
CA TRP A 265 6.95 -3.09 -13.66
C TRP A 265 5.87 -4.11 -13.33
N THR A 266 4.85 -3.77 -12.53
CA THR A 266 3.79 -4.71 -12.15
C THR A 266 2.95 -5.16 -13.35
N ALA A 267 2.87 -4.36 -14.43
CA ALA A 267 2.21 -4.74 -15.69
C ALA A 267 3.08 -5.64 -16.59
N SER A 268 4.38 -5.77 -16.32
CA SER A 268 5.31 -6.44 -17.23
C SER A 268 5.20 -7.98 -17.20
N SER A 269 5.63 -8.62 -18.30
CA SER A 269 5.77 -10.07 -18.34
C SER A 269 6.88 -10.58 -17.41
N GLU A 270 7.94 -9.79 -17.22
CA GLU A 270 9.03 -10.09 -16.29
C GLU A 270 8.52 -10.18 -14.85
N ALA A 271 7.74 -9.19 -14.38
CA ALA A 271 7.18 -9.19 -13.04
C ALA A 271 6.21 -10.36 -12.81
N ARG A 272 5.40 -10.74 -13.82
CA ARG A 272 4.54 -11.93 -13.74
C ARG A 272 5.36 -13.21 -13.64
N ALA A 273 6.43 -13.34 -14.41
CA ALA A 273 7.33 -14.49 -14.32
C ALA A 273 8.03 -14.55 -12.94
N TRP A 274 8.46 -13.39 -12.44
CA TRP A 274 9.03 -13.27 -11.09
C TRP A 274 8.02 -13.68 -10.02
N ALA A 275 6.77 -13.20 -10.08
CA ALA A 275 5.73 -13.56 -9.11
C ALA A 275 5.40 -15.06 -9.11
N ALA A 276 5.36 -15.68 -10.30
CA ALA A 276 5.14 -17.12 -10.44
C ALA A 276 6.27 -17.94 -9.78
N ALA A 277 7.53 -17.46 -9.85
CA ALA A 277 8.67 -18.11 -9.21
C ALA A 277 8.67 -18.01 -7.68
N GLN A 278 7.95 -17.04 -7.09
CA GLN A 278 7.82 -16.91 -5.62
C GLN A 278 6.87 -17.92 -4.98
N ARG A 279 6.17 -18.73 -5.76
CA ARG A 279 5.20 -19.72 -5.26
C ARG A 279 5.82 -21.04 -4.78
N SER A 280 7.09 -21.27 -5.08
CA SER A 280 7.80 -22.53 -4.79
C SER A 280 8.15 -22.69 -3.30
#